data_b9842ef479b9294d534394886630de88
#
_entry.id   b9842ef479b9294d534394886630de88
#
_cell.length_a   1.000
_cell.length_b   1.000
_cell.length_c   1.000
_cell.angle_alpha   90.00
_cell.angle_beta   90.00
_cell.angle_gamma   90.00
#
_symmetry.space_group_name_H-M   'P 1'
#
loop_
_entity.id
_entity.type
_entity.pdbx_description
1 polymer ?
#
loop_
_entity_poly.entity_id
_entity_poly.type
_entity_poly.pdbx_seq_one_letter_code
_entity_poly.pdbx_strand_id
1 'polypeptide(L)'
;EMAITLSIGIGSGGGSYTDCMEYARSAMDLALARGGDQAVVKTKDQITYYGGKTQQMEKNTRVKARVKAQAFRELVETKDKVVVMGHKMPDADAFGSAVAIYRAAKTLNKKAYIVVNEATSAMRPMMEAFAEANNHEQGIVIGSSQAKEIVDRNTVVVVVDTNKPSYTECEEILAMTPTVVVFDHHRRGNEVIQNAVLSY
;
A
#
# COMPACT_ATOMS: atom_id res chain seq x y z
N GLU A 1 5.60 -20.00 17.00
CA GLU A 1 6.89 -19.39 17.40
C GLU A 1 7.14 -18.20 16.48
N MET A 2 7.28 -17.01 17.08
CA MET A 2 7.59 -15.80 16.34
C MET A 2 9.10 -15.76 16.13
N ALA A 3 9.56 -15.92 14.87
CA ALA A 3 10.98 -15.79 14.56
C ALA A 3 11.37 -14.31 14.67
N ILE A 4 12.32 -14.01 15.56
CA ILE A 4 12.92 -12.67 15.64
C ILE A 4 13.93 -12.55 14.52
N THR A 5 13.78 -11.56 13.66
CA THR A 5 14.71 -11.27 12.57
C THR A 5 15.41 -9.93 12.78
N LEU A 6 16.59 -9.78 12.22
CA LEU A 6 17.40 -8.57 12.33
C LEU A 6 17.78 -8.07 10.93
N SER A 7 17.55 -6.78 10.67
CA SER A 7 18.04 -6.10 9.48
C SER A 7 19.15 -5.13 9.87
N ILE A 8 20.25 -5.13 9.12
CA ILE A 8 21.43 -4.34 9.42
C ILE A 8 21.85 -3.54 8.18
N GLY A 9 22.00 -2.22 8.32
CA GLY A 9 22.60 -1.35 7.31
C GLY A 9 23.97 -0.85 7.78
N ILE A 10 25.01 -1.07 6.99
CA ILE A 10 26.37 -0.65 7.28
C ILE A 10 26.84 0.29 6.18
N GLY A 11 27.32 1.48 6.55
CA GLY A 11 27.99 2.41 5.66
C GLY A 11 29.47 2.52 5.99
N SER A 12 30.35 2.39 5.00
CA SER A 12 31.79 2.49 5.18
C SER A 12 32.49 3.10 3.96
N GLY A 13 33.72 3.54 4.12
CA GLY A 13 34.54 4.11 3.03
C GLY A 13 34.05 5.48 2.54
N GLY A 14 33.23 6.21 3.29
CA GLY A 14 32.91 7.61 3.03
C GLY A 14 34.06 8.55 3.40
N GLY A 15 34.09 9.72 2.77
CA GLY A 15 35.11 10.76 3.07
C GLY A 15 34.87 11.44 4.44
N SER A 16 33.67 11.29 5.01
CA SER A 16 33.26 11.83 6.29
C SER A 16 32.38 10.86 7.05
N TYR A 17 32.17 11.13 8.35
CA TYR A 17 31.18 10.39 9.16
C TYR A 17 29.76 10.54 8.60
N THR A 18 29.42 11.72 8.10
CA THR A 18 28.12 12.01 7.50
C THR A 18 27.87 11.13 6.27
N ASP A 19 28.87 10.98 5.38
CA ASP A 19 28.76 10.10 4.21
C ASP A 19 28.53 8.65 4.63
N CYS A 20 29.26 8.17 5.64
CA CYS A 20 29.07 6.82 6.16
C CYS A 20 27.66 6.63 6.76
N MET A 21 27.11 7.63 7.42
CA MET A 21 25.72 7.59 7.94
C MET A 21 24.70 7.54 6.80
N GLU A 22 24.87 8.32 5.75
CA GLU A 22 24.01 8.26 4.56
C GLU A 22 24.08 6.91 3.87
N TYR A 23 25.30 6.34 3.74
CA TYR A 23 25.46 5.00 3.22
C TYR A 23 24.77 3.95 4.09
N ALA A 24 24.89 4.05 5.42
CA ALA A 24 24.23 3.12 6.34
C ALA A 24 22.69 3.21 6.25
N ARG A 25 22.12 4.40 6.16
CA ARG A 25 20.69 4.61 5.96
C ARG A 25 20.22 3.99 4.64
N SER A 26 20.90 4.32 3.54
CA SER A 26 20.60 3.74 2.23
C SER A 26 20.75 2.21 2.22
N ALA A 27 21.72 1.65 2.94
CA ALA A 27 21.89 0.21 3.09
C ALA A 27 20.74 -0.42 3.89
N MET A 28 20.24 0.26 4.93
CA MET A 28 19.08 -0.19 5.70
C MET A 28 17.81 -0.20 4.85
N ASP A 29 17.57 0.87 4.07
CA ASP A 29 16.43 0.95 3.17
C ASP A 29 16.44 -0.20 2.15
N LEU A 30 17.62 -0.52 1.60
CA LEU A 30 17.80 -1.66 0.71
C LEU A 30 17.53 -3.01 1.41
N ALA A 31 17.96 -3.16 2.67
CA ALA A 31 17.70 -4.38 3.44
C ALA A 31 16.19 -4.56 3.68
N LEU A 32 15.49 -3.49 4.03
CA LEU A 32 14.06 -3.49 4.31
C LEU A 32 13.24 -3.68 3.04
N ALA A 33 13.57 -3.00 1.94
CA ALA A 33 12.92 -3.15 0.64
C ALA A 33 12.97 -4.59 0.09
N ARG A 34 13.95 -5.39 0.54
CA ARG A 34 14.09 -6.81 0.19
C ARG A 34 13.44 -7.77 1.19
N GLY A 35 12.65 -7.26 2.11
CA GLY A 35 11.91 -8.05 3.10
C GLY A 35 12.62 -8.20 4.45
N GLY A 36 13.73 -7.51 4.68
CA GLY A 36 14.50 -7.58 5.93
C GLY A 36 15.27 -8.88 6.10
N ASP A 37 15.63 -9.21 7.35
CA ASP A 37 16.37 -10.43 7.72
C ASP A 37 17.70 -10.59 6.96
N GLN A 38 18.41 -9.49 6.78
CA GLN A 38 19.69 -9.45 6.08
C GLN A 38 20.55 -8.26 6.51
N ALA A 39 21.85 -8.36 6.27
CA ALA A 39 22.76 -7.23 6.39
C ALA A 39 23.14 -6.70 4.99
N VAL A 40 23.14 -5.40 4.84
CA VAL A 40 23.60 -4.72 3.64
C VAL A 40 24.75 -3.80 3.99
N VAL A 41 25.85 -3.92 3.29
CA VAL A 41 27.03 -3.04 3.41
C VAL A 41 27.10 -2.18 2.17
N LYS A 42 27.11 -0.87 2.35
CA LYS A 42 27.28 0.10 1.27
C LYS A 42 28.56 0.89 1.46
N THR A 43 29.35 0.91 0.43
CA THR A 43 30.49 1.82 0.27
C THR A 43 30.22 2.83 -0.84
N LYS A 44 31.15 3.72 -1.10
CA LYS A 44 31.05 4.67 -2.22
C LYS A 44 30.80 3.96 -3.56
N ASP A 45 31.46 2.84 -3.80
CA ASP A 45 31.52 2.20 -5.11
C ASP A 45 30.80 0.82 -5.15
N GLN A 46 30.37 0.29 -4.00
CA GLN A 46 29.86 -1.07 -3.94
C GLN A 46 28.74 -1.25 -2.90
N ILE A 47 27.80 -2.12 -3.21
CA ILE A 47 26.78 -2.61 -2.28
C ILE A 47 26.92 -4.12 -2.19
N THR A 48 27.07 -4.63 -0.97
CA THR A 48 27.20 -6.07 -0.69
C THR A 48 26.09 -6.52 0.24
N TYR A 49 25.46 -7.66 -0.08
CA TYR A 49 24.37 -8.25 0.69
C TYR A 49 24.84 -9.50 1.42
N TYR A 50 24.46 -9.65 2.68
CA TYR A 50 24.74 -10.80 3.52
C TYR A 50 23.44 -11.33 4.13
N GLY A 51 23.16 -12.63 3.94
CA GLY A 51 21.88 -13.22 4.34
C GLY A 51 20.76 -12.90 3.36
N GLY A 52 19.54 -13.28 3.72
CA GLY A 52 18.37 -13.12 2.86
C GLY A 52 18.28 -14.16 1.73
N LYS A 53 17.06 -14.59 1.40
CA LYS A 53 16.77 -15.58 0.34
C LYS A 53 16.56 -14.86 -1.01
N THR A 54 17.61 -14.44 -1.69
CA THR A 54 17.56 -13.27 -2.55
C THR A 54 17.31 -13.47 -4.06
N GLN A 55 17.51 -14.60 -4.68
CA GLN A 55 17.38 -14.68 -6.16
C GLN A 55 16.14 -15.38 -6.69
N GLN A 56 15.49 -16.22 -5.89
CA GLN A 56 14.22 -16.85 -6.28
C GLN A 56 13.00 -15.96 -6.03
N MET A 57 13.10 -14.93 -5.17
CA MET A 57 11.97 -14.07 -4.82
C MET A 57 11.56 -13.10 -5.94
N GLU A 58 12.50 -12.52 -6.70
CA GLU A 58 12.14 -11.52 -7.72
C GLU A 58 11.28 -12.08 -8.87
N LYS A 59 11.65 -13.24 -9.42
CA LYS A 59 10.83 -13.90 -10.46
C LYS A 59 9.48 -14.35 -9.91
N ASN A 60 9.45 -14.91 -8.70
CA ASN A 60 8.23 -15.35 -8.05
C ASN A 60 7.30 -14.16 -7.67
N THR A 61 7.88 -13.01 -7.30
CA THR A 61 7.12 -11.81 -6.93
C THR A 61 6.38 -11.23 -8.15
N ARG A 62 7.04 -11.12 -9.31
CA ARG A 62 6.40 -10.61 -10.54
C ARG A 62 5.26 -11.53 -11.04
N VAL A 63 5.45 -12.84 -10.98
CA VAL A 63 4.39 -13.80 -11.35
C VAL A 63 3.23 -13.70 -10.35
N LYS A 64 3.52 -13.69 -9.04
CA LYS A 64 2.50 -13.52 -8.01
C LYS A 64 1.76 -12.19 -8.15
N ALA A 65 2.46 -11.09 -8.41
CA ALA A 65 1.84 -9.78 -8.63
C ALA A 65 0.88 -9.80 -9.83
N ARG A 66 1.27 -10.42 -10.95
CA ARG A 66 0.39 -10.58 -12.13
C ARG A 66 -0.85 -11.41 -11.83
N VAL A 67 -0.69 -12.54 -11.14
CA VAL A 67 -1.81 -13.39 -10.72
C VAL A 67 -2.77 -12.64 -9.81
N LYS A 68 -2.23 -11.88 -8.83
CA LYS A 68 -3.05 -11.06 -7.94
C LYS A 68 -3.74 -9.89 -8.66
N ALA A 69 -3.05 -9.25 -9.59
CA ALA A 69 -3.64 -8.20 -10.43
C ALA A 69 -4.78 -8.75 -11.30
N GLN A 70 -4.61 -9.94 -11.87
CA GLN A 70 -5.67 -10.59 -12.65
C GLN A 70 -6.86 -10.98 -11.77
N ALA A 71 -6.61 -11.55 -10.57
CA ALA A 71 -7.68 -11.87 -9.63
C ALA A 71 -8.43 -10.60 -9.16
N PHE A 72 -7.71 -9.51 -8.90
CA PHE A 72 -8.32 -8.21 -8.59
C PHE A 72 -9.18 -7.70 -9.73
N ARG A 73 -8.69 -7.76 -10.96
CA ARG A 73 -9.44 -7.37 -12.16
C ARG A 73 -10.76 -8.15 -12.25
N GLU A 74 -10.72 -9.47 -12.13
CA GLU A 74 -11.91 -10.33 -12.18
C GLU A 74 -12.92 -9.97 -11.09
N LEU A 75 -12.47 -9.70 -9.85
CA LEU A 75 -13.34 -9.24 -8.77
C LEU A 75 -14.02 -7.92 -9.13
N VAL A 76 -13.27 -6.93 -9.65
CA VAL A 76 -13.80 -5.62 -10.05
C VAL A 76 -14.79 -5.76 -11.21
N GLU A 77 -14.51 -6.59 -12.20
CA GLU A 77 -15.39 -6.80 -13.36
C GLU A 77 -16.77 -7.33 -12.95
N THR A 78 -16.86 -8.15 -11.90
CA THR A 78 -18.12 -8.72 -11.38
C THR A 78 -18.96 -7.75 -10.53
N LYS A 79 -18.44 -6.57 -10.21
CA LYS A 79 -19.07 -5.61 -9.32
C LYS A 79 -19.37 -4.29 -10.03
N ASP A 80 -20.22 -3.46 -9.43
CA ASP A 80 -20.65 -2.19 -10.04
C ASP A 80 -19.70 -1.05 -9.72
N LYS A 81 -19.07 -1.09 -8.56
CA LYS A 81 -18.25 0.01 -8.04
C LYS A 81 -17.11 -0.45 -7.13
N VAL A 82 -16.13 0.43 -7.00
CA VAL A 82 -14.96 0.25 -6.13
C VAL A 82 -14.92 1.41 -5.13
N VAL A 83 -14.73 1.09 -3.87
CA VAL A 83 -14.47 2.07 -2.81
C VAL A 83 -13.11 1.72 -2.21
N VAL A 84 -12.16 2.63 -2.29
CA VAL A 84 -10.80 2.44 -1.75
C VAL A 84 -10.57 3.35 -0.56
N MET A 85 -9.92 2.81 0.46
CA MET A 85 -9.51 3.54 1.64
C MET A 85 -8.11 3.11 2.11
N GLY A 86 -7.39 4.05 2.71
CA GLY A 86 -6.15 3.79 3.42
C GLY A 86 -6.34 3.73 4.93
N HIS A 87 -5.27 4.03 5.66
CA HIS A 87 -5.29 4.17 7.11
C HIS A 87 -5.74 5.56 7.54
N LYS A 88 -6.23 5.67 8.78
CA LYS A 88 -6.48 6.96 9.46
C LYS A 88 -5.21 7.81 9.45
N MET A 89 -5.35 9.13 9.29
CA MET A 89 -4.22 10.05 9.08
C MET A 89 -3.35 9.64 7.88
N PRO A 90 -3.94 9.59 6.68
CA PRO A 90 -3.28 9.07 5.50
C PRO A 90 -2.05 9.90 5.13
N ASP A 91 -1.05 9.21 4.64
CA ASP A 91 0.18 9.77 4.09
C ASP A 91 0.20 9.69 2.56
N ALA A 92 1.35 10.03 1.99
CA ALA A 92 1.54 10.01 0.53
C ALA A 92 1.42 8.60 -0.07
N ASP A 93 1.86 7.57 0.65
CA ASP A 93 1.83 6.18 0.17
C ASP A 93 0.39 5.65 0.17
N ALA A 94 -0.36 5.88 1.24
CA ALA A 94 -1.77 5.52 1.34
C ALA A 94 -2.60 6.20 0.25
N PHE A 95 -2.44 7.52 0.07
CA PHE A 95 -3.20 8.25 -0.95
C PHE A 95 -2.78 7.88 -2.37
N GLY A 96 -1.48 7.77 -2.65
CA GLY A 96 -0.96 7.35 -3.95
C GLY A 96 -1.44 5.96 -4.35
N SER A 97 -1.44 5.02 -3.41
CA SER A 97 -1.98 3.68 -3.60
C SER A 97 -3.49 3.70 -3.88
N ALA A 98 -4.24 4.54 -3.15
CA ALA A 98 -5.68 4.70 -3.38
C ALA A 98 -5.98 5.29 -4.77
N VAL A 99 -5.21 6.28 -5.22
CA VAL A 99 -5.30 6.85 -6.59
C VAL A 99 -5.00 5.78 -7.65
N ALA A 100 -4.01 4.92 -7.43
CA ALA A 100 -3.70 3.82 -8.36
C ALA A 100 -4.89 2.85 -8.51
N ILE A 101 -5.52 2.45 -7.42
CA ILE A 101 -6.73 1.60 -7.43
C ILE A 101 -7.90 2.30 -8.10
N TYR A 102 -8.13 3.58 -7.77
CA TYR A 102 -9.15 4.39 -8.44
C TYR A 102 -8.96 4.39 -9.97
N ARG A 103 -7.74 4.66 -10.45
CA ARG A 103 -7.42 4.63 -11.88
C ARG A 103 -7.64 3.27 -12.50
N ALA A 104 -7.21 2.19 -11.83
CA ALA A 104 -7.45 0.82 -12.30
C ALA A 104 -8.95 0.53 -12.45
N ALA A 105 -9.79 0.92 -11.50
CA ALA A 105 -11.23 0.76 -11.58
C ALA A 105 -11.85 1.58 -12.72
N LYS A 106 -11.39 2.83 -12.94
CA LYS A 106 -11.84 3.67 -14.05
C LYS A 106 -11.47 3.08 -15.41
N THR A 107 -10.31 2.44 -15.57
CA THR A 107 -9.95 1.73 -16.84
C THR A 107 -10.87 0.54 -17.14
N LEU A 108 -11.50 -0.02 -16.12
CA LEU A 108 -12.52 -1.07 -16.23
C LEU A 108 -13.95 -0.50 -16.33
N ASN A 109 -14.11 0.80 -16.57
CA ASN A 109 -15.39 1.51 -16.65
C ASN A 109 -16.27 1.37 -15.39
N LYS A 110 -15.64 1.25 -14.20
CA LYS A 110 -16.36 1.16 -12.94
C LYS A 110 -16.45 2.52 -12.26
N LYS A 111 -17.53 2.73 -11.50
CA LYS A 111 -17.59 3.84 -10.55
C LYS A 111 -16.55 3.59 -9.45
N ALA A 112 -15.78 4.62 -9.11
CA ALA A 112 -14.73 4.47 -8.10
C ALA A 112 -14.68 5.70 -7.19
N TYR A 113 -14.42 5.45 -5.91
CA TYR A 113 -14.39 6.46 -4.86
C TYR A 113 -13.20 6.22 -3.93
N ILE A 114 -12.62 7.31 -3.42
CA ILE A 114 -11.53 7.28 -2.46
C ILE A 114 -12.05 7.84 -1.14
N VAL A 115 -11.92 7.09 -0.05
CA VAL A 115 -12.37 7.54 1.28
C VAL A 115 -11.22 8.25 1.97
N VAL A 116 -11.43 9.51 2.33
CA VAL A 116 -10.52 10.34 3.13
C VAL A 116 -11.38 11.22 4.03
N ASN A 117 -11.22 11.10 5.35
CA ASN A 117 -11.95 11.94 6.30
C ASN A 117 -11.24 13.28 6.54
N GLU A 118 -9.92 13.23 6.71
CA GLU A 118 -9.10 14.41 6.98
C GLU A 118 -7.84 14.41 6.11
N ALA A 119 -7.64 15.49 5.37
CA ALA A 119 -6.43 15.66 4.57
C ALA A 119 -5.29 16.16 5.45
N THR A 120 -4.21 15.40 5.53
CA THR A 120 -2.97 15.86 6.18
C THR A 120 -2.27 16.92 5.34
N SER A 121 -1.41 17.73 5.95
CA SER A 121 -0.63 18.73 5.22
C SER A 121 0.29 18.09 4.16
N ALA A 122 0.77 16.88 4.40
CA ALA A 122 1.60 16.12 3.46
C ALA A 122 0.83 15.67 2.22
N MET A 123 -0.48 15.40 2.35
CA MET A 123 -1.32 14.95 1.24
C MET A 123 -1.84 16.08 0.35
N ARG A 124 -2.00 17.29 0.90
CA ARG A 124 -2.67 18.39 0.18
C ARG A 124 -2.15 18.62 -1.24
N PRO A 125 -0.82 18.70 -1.49
CA PRO A 125 -0.31 18.90 -2.85
C PRO A 125 -0.70 17.75 -3.81
N MET A 126 -0.74 16.51 -3.31
CA MET A 126 -1.14 15.36 -4.12
C MET A 126 -2.63 15.36 -4.40
N MET A 127 -3.47 15.76 -3.44
CA MET A 127 -4.91 15.90 -3.64
C MET A 127 -5.24 17.00 -4.63
N GLU A 128 -4.54 18.12 -4.59
CA GLU A 128 -4.68 19.22 -5.55
C GLU A 128 -4.32 18.75 -6.98
N ALA A 129 -3.15 18.11 -7.14
CA ALA A 129 -2.74 17.55 -8.43
C ALA A 129 -3.72 16.48 -8.94
N PHE A 130 -4.27 15.64 -8.03
CA PHE A 130 -5.28 14.65 -8.39
C PHE A 130 -6.60 15.32 -8.82
N ALA A 131 -7.05 16.36 -8.12
CA ALA A 131 -8.25 17.12 -8.48
C ALA A 131 -8.10 17.78 -9.85
N GLU A 132 -6.96 18.44 -10.13
CA GLU A 132 -6.65 19.01 -11.42
C GLU A 132 -6.68 17.95 -12.54
N ALA A 133 -6.03 16.80 -12.32
CA ALA A 133 -5.99 15.69 -13.28
C ALA A 133 -7.36 15.06 -13.57
N ASN A 134 -8.34 15.30 -12.73
CA ASN A 134 -9.74 14.87 -12.90
C ASN A 134 -10.70 16.05 -13.19
N ASN A 135 -10.20 17.18 -13.67
CA ASN A 135 -10.98 18.39 -13.98
C ASN A 135 -11.85 18.86 -12.80
N HIS A 136 -11.36 18.74 -11.57
CA HIS A 136 -12.08 19.07 -10.33
C HIS A 136 -13.45 18.38 -10.20
N GLU A 137 -13.61 17.17 -10.79
CA GLU A 137 -14.82 16.36 -10.65
C GLU A 137 -15.08 16.11 -9.15
N GLN A 138 -16.24 16.56 -8.67
CA GLN A 138 -16.65 16.39 -7.28
C GLN A 138 -17.14 14.98 -7.00
N GLY A 139 -17.04 14.56 -5.74
CA GLY A 139 -17.56 13.26 -5.30
C GLY A 139 -16.67 12.07 -5.63
N ILE A 140 -15.43 12.28 -6.07
CA ILE A 140 -14.42 11.20 -6.19
C ILE A 140 -13.83 10.90 -4.81
N VAL A 141 -13.41 11.94 -4.09
CA VAL A 141 -12.95 11.83 -2.71
C VAL A 141 -14.13 12.09 -1.79
N ILE A 142 -14.43 11.14 -0.93
CA ILE A 142 -15.61 11.13 -0.07
C ILE A 142 -15.24 10.85 1.39
N GLY A 143 -16.07 11.30 2.32
CA GLY A 143 -15.93 10.96 3.74
C GLY A 143 -16.60 9.63 4.10
N SER A 144 -16.37 9.15 5.33
CA SER A 144 -16.93 7.89 5.85
C SER A 144 -18.46 7.85 5.81
N SER A 145 -19.15 8.96 6.06
CA SER A 145 -20.61 9.00 6.01
C SER A 145 -21.13 8.68 4.61
N GLN A 146 -20.56 9.31 3.58
CA GLN A 146 -20.91 9.04 2.19
C GLN A 146 -20.51 7.63 1.76
N ALA A 147 -19.36 7.13 2.24
CA ALA A 147 -18.92 5.77 1.95
C ALA A 147 -19.92 4.72 2.45
N LYS A 148 -20.49 4.92 3.64
CA LYS A 148 -21.54 4.05 4.21
C LYS A 148 -22.84 4.05 3.38
N GLU A 149 -23.18 5.16 2.73
CA GLU A 149 -24.36 5.25 1.85
C GLU A 149 -24.10 4.58 0.48
N ILE A 150 -22.85 4.60 0.01
CA ILE A 150 -22.48 4.09 -1.32
C ILE A 150 -22.20 2.59 -1.29
N VAL A 151 -21.58 2.08 -0.22
CA VAL A 151 -21.15 0.67 -0.14
C VAL A 151 -22.35 -0.25 0.03
N ASP A 152 -22.39 -1.28 -0.78
CA ASP A 152 -23.38 -2.36 -0.77
C ASP A 152 -22.75 -3.71 -1.17
N ARG A 153 -23.55 -4.74 -1.36
CA ARG A 153 -23.09 -6.08 -1.75
C ARG A 153 -22.44 -6.13 -3.15
N ASN A 154 -22.71 -5.13 -4.00
CA ASN A 154 -22.14 -5.00 -5.34
C ASN A 154 -20.91 -4.08 -5.38
N THR A 155 -20.32 -3.80 -4.22
CA THR A 155 -19.12 -2.97 -4.08
C THR A 155 -17.90 -3.83 -3.78
N VAL A 156 -16.77 -3.53 -4.45
CA VAL A 156 -15.44 -3.96 -3.98
C VAL A 156 -14.90 -2.90 -3.03
N VAL A 157 -14.68 -3.26 -1.78
CA VAL A 157 -13.94 -2.40 -0.83
C VAL A 157 -12.47 -2.80 -0.88
N VAL A 158 -11.62 -1.83 -1.20
CA VAL A 158 -10.17 -2.01 -1.27
C VAL A 158 -9.51 -1.26 -0.12
N VAL A 159 -8.72 -1.95 0.66
CA VAL A 159 -7.89 -1.35 1.72
C VAL A 159 -6.45 -1.32 1.23
N VAL A 160 -5.82 -0.16 1.29
CA VAL A 160 -4.42 0.04 0.90
C VAL A 160 -3.60 0.53 2.07
N ASP A 161 -2.34 0.13 2.10
CA ASP A 161 -1.31 0.59 3.05
C ASP A 161 -1.65 0.37 4.53
N THR A 162 -2.56 -0.55 4.80
CA THR A 162 -2.84 -1.09 6.14
C THR A 162 -3.57 -2.42 6.04
N ASN A 163 -3.39 -3.28 7.04
CA ASN A 163 -4.16 -4.52 7.18
C ASN A 163 -4.98 -4.58 8.48
N LYS A 164 -5.01 -3.47 9.26
CA LYS A 164 -5.71 -3.40 10.55
C LYS A 164 -7.08 -2.76 10.37
N PRO A 165 -8.20 -3.45 10.68
CA PRO A 165 -9.55 -2.90 10.58
C PRO A 165 -9.72 -1.58 11.34
N SER A 166 -9.33 -1.57 12.62
CA SER A 166 -9.47 -0.39 13.49
C SER A 166 -8.70 0.85 13.05
N TYR A 167 -7.70 0.66 12.16
CA TYR A 167 -6.86 1.74 11.64
C TYR A 167 -7.28 2.23 10.25
N THR A 168 -8.28 1.62 9.62
CA THR A 168 -8.81 2.09 8.33
C THR A 168 -9.63 3.37 8.47
N GLU A 169 -9.74 4.15 7.39
CA GLU A 169 -10.55 5.38 7.35
C GLU A 169 -12.02 5.14 7.74
N CYS A 170 -12.58 3.99 7.40
CA CYS A 170 -13.95 3.63 7.73
C CYS A 170 -14.06 2.12 7.94
N GLU A 171 -13.94 1.67 9.18
CA GLU A 171 -13.98 0.24 9.52
C GLU A 171 -15.33 -0.41 9.18
N GLU A 172 -16.42 0.32 9.37
CA GLU A 172 -17.77 -0.22 9.25
C GLU A 172 -18.09 -0.74 7.85
N ILE A 173 -17.52 -0.13 6.80
CA ILE A 173 -17.79 -0.58 5.42
C ILE A 173 -17.19 -1.94 5.10
N LEU A 174 -16.23 -2.44 5.91
CA LEU A 174 -15.67 -3.78 5.75
C LEU A 174 -16.70 -4.90 5.95
N ALA A 175 -17.73 -4.65 6.76
CA ALA A 175 -18.82 -5.60 7.01
C ALA A 175 -19.99 -5.44 6.04
N MET A 176 -20.04 -4.37 5.23
CA MET A 176 -21.16 -4.06 4.34
C MET A 176 -21.10 -4.77 3.00
N THR A 177 -19.94 -5.32 2.64
CA THR A 177 -19.72 -6.06 1.41
C THR A 177 -19.03 -7.39 1.67
N PRO A 178 -19.34 -8.44 0.89
CA PRO A 178 -18.59 -9.70 0.94
C PRO A 178 -17.24 -9.62 0.20
N THR A 179 -16.94 -8.53 -0.51
CA THR A 179 -15.78 -8.42 -1.39
C THR A 179 -14.81 -7.36 -0.88
N VAL A 180 -13.95 -7.77 0.03
CA VAL A 180 -12.88 -6.93 0.60
C VAL A 180 -11.54 -7.39 0.03
N VAL A 181 -10.73 -6.44 -0.43
CA VAL A 181 -9.39 -6.66 -0.97
C VAL A 181 -8.40 -5.84 -0.15
N VAL A 182 -7.25 -6.40 0.17
CA VAL A 182 -6.20 -5.72 0.94
C VAL A 182 -4.89 -5.72 0.15
N PHE A 183 -4.33 -4.54 -0.07
CA PHE A 183 -2.98 -4.34 -0.59
C PHE A 183 -2.14 -3.62 0.45
N ASP A 184 -1.26 -4.35 1.11
CA ASP A 184 -0.48 -3.85 2.23
C ASP A 184 0.90 -4.49 2.28
N HIS A 185 1.92 -3.67 2.50
CA HIS A 185 3.31 -4.12 2.61
C HIS A 185 3.80 -4.25 4.06
N HIS A 186 2.97 -3.88 5.04
CA HIS A 186 3.31 -3.95 6.45
C HIS A 186 3.26 -5.39 6.98
N ARG A 187 4.01 -5.66 8.03
CA ARG A 187 3.94 -6.95 8.72
C ARG A 187 2.56 -7.14 9.34
N ARG A 188 2.02 -8.34 9.19
CA ARG A 188 0.75 -8.72 9.83
C ARG A 188 0.94 -8.74 11.35
N GLY A 189 0.12 -7.96 12.05
CA GLY A 189 0.02 -7.95 13.51
C GLY A 189 -1.01 -8.95 14.04
N ASN A 190 -1.39 -8.77 15.29
CA ASN A 190 -2.43 -9.59 15.93
C ASN A 190 -3.84 -9.25 15.43
N GLU A 191 -4.03 -8.03 14.95
CA GLU A 191 -5.28 -7.55 14.37
C GLU A 191 -5.11 -7.44 12.84
N VAL A 192 -5.89 -8.20 12.09
CA VAL A 192 -5.89 -8.20 10.63
C VAL A 192 -7.29 -8.33 10.08
N ILE A 193 -7.54 -7.79 8.89
CA ILE A 193 -8.80 -7.95 8.17
C ILE A 193 -8.96 -9.43 7.79
N GLN A 194 -9.90 -10.13 8.46
CA GLN A 194 -10.08 -11.58 8.33
C GLN A 194 -10.87 -11.97 7.07
N ASN A 195 -11.79 -11.13 6.62
CA ASN A 195 -12.73 -11.41 5.54
C ASN A 195 -12.23 -10.95 4.15
N ALA A 196 -10.94 -10.68 4.00
CA ALA A 196 -10.37 -10.30 2.71
C ALA A 196 -10.38 -11.50 1.74
N VAL A 197 -11.06 -11.35 0.60
CA VAL A 197 -11.08 -12.36 -0.48
C VAL A 197 -9.78 -12.35 -1.29
N LEU A 198 -9.04 -11.25 -1.23
CA LEU A 198 -7.71 -11.11 -1.83
C LEU A 198 -6.83 -10.28 -0.89
N SER A 199 -5.63 -10.75 -0.62
CA SER A 199 -4.63 -10.02 0.17
C SER A 199 -3.24 -10.17 -0.47
N TYR A 200 -2.50 -9.05 -0.57
CA TYR A 200 -1.16 -8.98 -1.15
C TYR A 200 -0.29 -8.00 -0.38
#